data_7e35db62f6c1afdbed49224b97317c39
#
_entry.id   7e35db62f6c1afdbed49224b97317c39
#
_cell.length_a   1.000
_cell.length_b   1.000
_cell.length_c   1.000
_cell.angle_alpha   90.00
_cell.angle_beta   90.00
_cell.angle_gamma   90.00
#
_symmetry.space_group_name_H-M   'P 1'
#
loop_
_entity.id
_entity.type
_entity.pdbx_description
1 polymer ?
#
loop_
_entity_poly.entity_id
_entity_poly.type
_entity_poly.pdbx_seq_one_letter_code
_entity_poly.pdbx_strand_id
1 'polypeptide(L)'
;MGILDGRIVMPPLPSGRVLPVVTVPADVLSTPCADVDPADPAVAQLAADLLATQRVSPGCVGLAANQVGVGWRVFSLDVSTHPKARTSHGAYVLVNARVESSSRNEKSREGCMSVPDFTGDVKRASRIVVRGLLPGTGEEVVVETDAFEARALQHELDHLDGFVFLDRVAGAHAVFARQTYL
;
A
#
# COMPACT_ATOMS: atom_id res chain seq x y z
N MET A 1 -10.41 19.23 -4.35
CA MET A 1 -9.03 19.44 -4.88
C MET A 1 -8.07 18.47 -4.20
N GLY A 2 -8.21 17.20 -4.49
CA GLY A 2 -7.40 16.15 -3.86
C GLY A 2 -5.93 16.10 -4.32
N ILE A 3 -5.55 16.76 -5.41
CA ILE A 3 -4.16 16.82 -5.89
C ILE A 3 -3.76 18.26 -6.18
N LEU A 4 -2.62 18.69 -5.60
CA LEU A 4 -2.03 20.00 -5.80
C LEU A 4 -0.53 19.82 -6.10
N ASP A 5 -0.04 20.41 -7.20
CA ASP A 5 1.36 20.33 -7.64
C ASP A 5 1.88 18.87 -7.71
N GLY A 6 1.02 17.96 -8.19
CA GLY A 6 1.35 16.54 -8.32
C GLY A 6 1.33 15.75 -7.00
N ARG A 7 0.94 16.35 -5.89
CA ARG A 7 0.83 15.69 -4.58
C ARG A 7 -0.61 15.56 -4.15
N ILE A 8 -0.94 14.45 -3.51
CA ILE A 8 -2.24 14.27 -2.87
C ILE A 8 -2.26 15.13 -1.60
N VAL A 9 -3.28 15.98 -1.51
CA VAL A 9 -3.51 16.83 -0.33
C VAL A 9 -4.42 16.06 0.62
N MET A 10 -3.82 15.53 1.68
CA MET A 10 -4.58 14.81 2.71
C MET A 10 -5.42 15.78 3.53
N PRO A 11 -6.69 15.43 3.80
CA PRO A 11 -7.48 16.17 4.79
C PRO A 11 -6.86 16.04 6.18
N PRO A 12 -7.21 16.92 7.13
CA PRO A 12 -6.77 16.77 8.52
C PRO A 12 -7.19 15.41 9.08
N LEU A 13 -6.25 14.72 9.72
CA LEU A 13 -6.46 13.43 10.36
C LEU A 13 -6.24 13.58 11.88
N PRO A 14 -6.86 12.71 12.70
CA PRO A 14 -6.57 12.65 14.13
C PRO A 14 -5.12 12.20 14.38
N SER A 15 -4.69 12.23 15.64
CA SER A 15 -3.40 11.65 16.03
C SER A 15 -3.39 10.15 15.79
N GLY A 16 -2.35 9.68 15.09
CA GLY A 16 -2.18 8.27 14.78
C GLY A 16 -1.49 7.50 15.91
N ARG A 17 -1.83 6.24 16.02
CA ARG A 17 -1.22 5.28 16.94
C ARG A 17 -0.38 4.29 16.14
N VAL A 18 0.75 3.87 16.68
CA VAL A 18 1.54 2.79 16.11
C VAL A 18 0.88 1.45 16.44
N LEU A 19 0.51 0.68 15.41
CA LEU A 19 -0.14 -0.61 15.55
C LEU A 19 0.83 -1.76 15.26
N PRO A 20 0.65 -2.93 15.91
CA PRO A 20 1.43 -4.12 15.56
C PRO A 20 1.05 -4.61 14.16
N VAL A 21 2.07 -5.05 13.40
CA VAL A 21 1.89 -5.61 12.07
C VAL A 21 1.73 -7.13 12.17
N VAL A 22 0.66 -7.66 11.59
CA VAL A 22 0.43 -9.11 11.53
C VAL A 22 1.21 -9.74 10.38
N THR A 23 1.58 -10.98 10.55
CA THR A 23 2.37 -11.75 9.58
C THR A 23 1.61 -12.97 9.08
N VAL A 24 2.02 -13.48 7.91
CA VAL A 24 1.49 -14.76 7.41
C VAL A 24 1.75 -15.86 8.44
N PRO A 25 0.83 -16.83 8.65
CA PRO A 25 -0.37 -17.12 7.84
C PRO A 25 -1.69 -16.53 8.40
N ALA A 26 -1.68 -15.37 9.05
CA ALA A 26 -2.89 -14.79 9.62
C ALA A 26 -4.01 -14.66 8.57
N ASP A 27 -5.20 -15.16 8.87
CA ASP A 27 -6.33 -15.25 7.94
C ASP A 27 -6.74 -13.91 7.34
N VAL A 28 -6.60 -12.82 8.09
CA VAL A 28 -6.92 -11.46 7.61
C VAL A 28 -6.11 -11.08 6.38
N LEU A 29 -4.89 -11.61 6.21
CA LEU A 29 -4.03 -11.33 5.06
C LEU A 29 -4.45 -12.08 3.79
N SER A 30 -5.23 -13.14 3.90
CA SER A 30 -5.77 -13.91 2.78
C SER A 30 -7.27 -13.70 2.55
N THR A 31 -7.87 -12.74 3.23
CA THR A 31 -9.28 -12.41 3.12
C THR A 31 -9.42 -11.06 2.40
N PRO A 32 -10.24 -10.96 1.32
CA PRO A 32 -10.51 -9.69 0.67
C PRO A 32 -11.10 -8.68 1.66
N CYS A 33 -10.59 -7.45 1.61
CA CYS A 33 -11.06 -6.37 2.46
C CYS A 33 -12.38 -5.79 1.96
N ALA A 34 -13.23 -5.37 2.89
CA ALA A 34 -14.51 -4.75 2.59
C ALA A 34 -14.37 -3.25 2.26
N ASP A 35 -15.22 -2.76 1.37
CA ASP A 35 -15.40 -1.33 1.17
C ASP A 35 -16.01 -0.71 2.43
N VAL A 36 -15.63 0.54 2.71
CA VAL A 36 -16.06 1.28 3.89
C VAL A 36 -16.49 2.69 3.53
N ASP A 37 -17.26 3.32 4.40
CA ASP A 37 -17.61 4.75 4.25
C ASP A 37 -16.36 5.60 4.54
N PRO A 38 -15.83 6.34 3.56
CA PRO A 38 -14.65 7.18 3.78
C PRO A 38 -14.89 8.33 4.79
N ALA A 39 -16.14 8.71 5.01
CA ALA A 39 -16.52 9.76 5.97
C ALA A 39 -16.62 9.24 7.42
N ASP A 40 -16.56 7.92 7.64
CA ASP A 40 -16.59 7.35 8.99
C ASP A 40 -15.35 7.81 9.79
N PRO A 41 -15.53 8.40 10.99
CA PRO A 41 -14.42 8.78 11.85
C PRO A 41 -13.45 7.64 12.17
N ALA A 42 -13.93 6.39 12.22
CA ALA A 42 -13.08 5.21 12.42
C ALA A 42 -12.13 4.99 11.24
N VAL A 43 -12.54 5.32 10.02
CA VAL A 43 -11.69 5.25 8.82
C VAL A 43 -10.61 6.34 8.88
N ALA A 44 -10.96 7.55 9.30
CA ALA A 44 -9.97 8.62 9.49
C ALA A 44 -8.95 8.27 10.57
N GLN A 45 -9.38 7.63 11.67
CA GLN A 45 -8.47 7.14 12.71
C GLN A 45 -7.55 6.03 12.18
N LEU A 46 -8.08 5.07 11.44
CA LEU A 46 -7.27 4.02 10.81
C LEU A 46 -6.25 4.61 9.84
N ALA A 47 -6.64 5.59 9.04
CA ALA A 47 -5.72 6.30 8.13
C ALA A 47 -4.54 6.92 8.88
N ALA A 48 -4.82 7.60 10.01
CA ALA A 48 -3.81 8.18 10.88
C ALA A 48 -2.89 7.10 11.49
N ASP A 49 -3.46 5.98 11.94
CA ASP A 49 -2.73 4.86 12.53
C ASP A 49 -1.80 4.19 11.51
N LEU A 50 -2.27 4.00 10.27
CA LEU A 50 -1.46 3.44 9.18
C LEU A 50 -0.26 4.33 8.86
N LEU A 51 -0.46 5.64 8.74
CA LEU A 51 0.64 6.59 8.50
C LEU A 51 1.64 6.61 9.66
N ALA A 52 1.15 6.59 10.91
CA ALA A 52 2.02 6.56 12.09
C ALA A 52 2.85 5.28 12.15
N THR A 53 2.24 4.13 11.88
CA THR A 53 2.91 2.81 11.86
C THR A 53 3.94 2.74 10.73
N GLN A 54 3.57 3.21 9.53
CA GLN A 54 4.47 3.25 8.37
C GLN A 54 5.71 4.07 8.65
N ARG A 55 5.57 5.26 9.26
CA ARG A 55 6.69 6.18 9.53
C ARG A 55 7.75 5.62 10.44
N VAL A 56 7.39 4.77 11.40
CA VAL A 56 8.34 4.17 12.36
C VAL A 56 8.86 2.80 11.90
N SER A 57 8.36 2.28 10.78
CA SER A 57 8.72 0.97 10.26
C SER A 57 9.85 1.10 9.25
N PRO A 58 11.06 0.55 9.52
CA PRO A 58 12.21 0.71 8.63
C PRO A 58 11.94 0.16 7.21
N GLY A 59 12.23 0.98 6.19
CA GLY A 59 12.07 0.61 4.78
C GLY A 59 10.63 0.43 4.31
N CYS A 60 9.64 0.74 5.13
CA CYS A 60 8.23 0.64 4.79
C CYS A 60 7.81 1.85 3.94
N VAL A 61 7.28 1.59 2.76
CA VAL A 61 6.77 2.61 1.82
C VAL A 61 5.25 2.55 1.68
N GLY A 62 4.61 1.52 2.21
CA GLY A 62 3.17 1.35 2.19
C GLY A 62 2.69 0.35 3.22
N LEU A 63 1.44 0.49 3.65
CA LEU A 63 0.84 -0.36 4.67
C LEU A 63 -0.67 -0.46 4.45
N ALA A 64 -1.17 -1.67 4.25
CA ALA A 64 -2.59 -1.96 4.10
C ALA A 64 -3.25 -2.25 5.46
N ALA A 65 -4.54 -1.95 5.57
CA ALA A 65 -5.31 -2.13 6.79
C ALA A 65 -5.29 -3.57 7.31
N ASN A 66 -5.34 -4.57 6.43
CA ASN A 66 -5.31 -5.98 6.86
C ASN A 66 -3.94 -6.38 7.44
N GLN A 67 -2.87 -5.65 7.15
CA GLN A 67 -1.56 -5.86 7.79
C GLN A 67 -1.54 -5.41 9.26
N VAL A 68 -2.50 -4.63 9.70
CA VAL A 68 -2.72 -4.28 11.12
C VAL A 68 -3.99 -4.93 11.69
N GLY A 69 -4.49 -5.97 11.03
CA GLY A 69 -5.61 -6.78 11.52
C GLY A 69 -7.00 -6.24 11.19
N VAL A 70 -7.13 -5.23 10.33
CA VAL A 70 -8.40 -4.59 9.97
C VAL A 70 -8.77 -4.92 8.52
N GLY A 71 -9.90 -5.59 8.31
CA GLY A 71 -10.35 -6.05 6.99
C GLY A 71 -11.05 -4.97 6.15
N TRP A 72 -10.54 -3.75 6.12
CA TRP A 72 -11.09 -2.61 5.38
C TRP A 72 -10.20 -2.22 4.19
N ARG A 73 -10.82 -1.80 3.09
CA ARG A 73 -10.08 -1.36 1.89
C ARG A 73 -9.48 0.04 2.09
N VAL A 74 -8.45 0.08 2.90
CA VAL A 74 -7.68 1.29 3.24
C VAL A 74 -6.20 0.95 3.24
N PHE A 75 -5.38 1.79 2.63
CA PHE A 75 -3.92 1.67 2.70
C PHE A 75 -3.25 3.03 2.73
N SER A 76 -2.05 3.09 3.29
CA SER A 76 -1.16 4.24 3.23
C SER A 76 0.00 3.99 2.25
N LEU A 77 0.55 5.05 1.66
CA LEU A 77 1.71 4.99 0.79
C LEU A 77 2.55 6.27 0.89
N ASP A 78 3.86 6.12 0.86
CA ASP A 78 4.82 7.21 0.70
C ASP A 78 6.12 6.66 0.12
N VAL A 79 6.38 6.95 -1.15
CA VAL A 79 7.62 6.55 -1.84
C VAL A 79 8.57 7.73 -2.04
N SER A 80 8.27 8.90 -1.49
CA SER A 80 8.96 10.16 -1.79
C SER A 80 10.47 10.13 -1.48
N THR A 81 10.89 9.32 -0.53
CA THR A 81 12.31 9.16 -0.17
C THR A 81 12.99 7.94 -0.79
N HIS A 82 12.25 7.12 -1.54
CA HIS A 82 12.81 5.90 -2.10
C HIS A 82 13.65 6.18 -3.36
N PRO A 83 14.90 5.65 -3.47
CA PRO A 83 15.81 6.01 -4.57
C PRO A 83 15.33 5.56 -5.96
N LYS A 84 14.43 4.57 -6.04
CA LYS A 84 13.84 4.09 -7.29
C LYS A 84 12.57 4.83 -7.70
N ALA A 85 12.06 5.73 -6.86
CA ALA A 85 10.87 6.52 -7.20
C ALA A 85 11.21 7.54 -8.29
N ARG A 86 10.43 7.56 -9.36
CA ARG A 86 10.47 8.60 -10.41
C ARG A 86 9.33 9.57 -10.22
N THR A 87 8.15 9.03 -10.00
CA THR A 87 6.93 9.76 -9.65
C THR A 87 6.60 9.51 -8.18
N SER A 88 6.13 10.52 -7.49
CA SER A 88 5.64 10.40 -6.11
C SER A 88 4.54 11.43 -5.86
N HIS A 89 3.43 10.97 -5.30
CA HIS A 89 2.30 11.82 -4.89
C HIS A 89 2.38 12.22 -3.41
N GLY A 90 3.55 12.05 -2.78
CA GLY A 90 3.77 12.33 -1.35
C GLY A 90 3.25 11.20 -0.45
N ALA A 91 3.01 11.54 0.82
CA ALA A 91 2.41 10.62 1.78
C ALA A 91 0.88 10.73 1.71
N TYR A 92 0.20 9.61 1.50
CA TYR A 92 -1.26 9.60 1.40
C TYR A 92 -1.90 8.29 1.84
N VAL A 93 -3.20 8.35 2.04
CA VAL A 93 -4.07 7.20 2.31
C VAL A 93 -5.20 7.20 1.29
N LEU A 94 -5.52 6.05 0.73
CA LEU A 94 -6.68 5.86 -0.13
C LEU A 94 -7.64 4.84 0.47
N VAL A 95 -8.93 5.14 0.32
CA VAL A 95 -10.05 4.31 0.73
C VAL A 95 -10.75 3.77 -0.51
N ASN A 96 -11.14 2.51 -0.50
CA ASN A 96 -11.87 1.82 -1.57
C ASN A 96 -11.18 1.90 -2.94
N ALA A 97 -9.86 1.95 -2.97
CA ALA A 97 -9.10 2.13 -4.20
C ALA A 97 -9.18 0.94 -5.15
N ARG A 98 -9.17 1.23 -6.45
CA ARG A 98 -9.21 0.25 -7.56
C ARG A 98 -8.29 0.69 -8.69
N VAL A 99 -7.69 -0.29 -9.36
CA VAL A 99 -6.96 -0.04 -10.61
C VAL A 99 -7.97 0.20 -11.73
N GLU A 100 -7.83 1.32 -12.44
CA GLU A 100 -8.61 1.62 -13.65
C GLU A 100 -7.94 1.10 -14.90
N SER A 101 -6.62 1.27 -15.00
CA SER A 101 -5.85 0.80 -16.13
C SER A 101 -4.42 0.47 -15.71
N SER A 102 -3.81 -0.44 -16.47
CA SER A 102 -2.41 -0.81 -16.27
C SER A 102 -1.77 -1.14 -17.61
N SER A 103 -0.50 -0.83 -17.76
CA SER A 103 0.25 -1.12 -18.97
C SER A 103 1.71 -1.41 -18.66
N ARG A 104 2.34 -2.15 -19.62
CA ARG A 104 3.72 -2.62 -19.52
C ARG A 104 3.93 -3.50 -18.29
N ASN A 105 4.90 -4.36 -18.34
CA ASN A 105 5.22 -5.23 -17.21
C ASN A 105 6.72 -5.23 -16.98
N GLU A 106 7.10 -5.18 -15.73
CA GLU A 106 8.49 -5.21 -15.27
C GLU A 106 8.64 -6.12 -14.07
N LYS A 107 9.69 -6.92 -14.07
CA LYS A 107 10.04 -7.80 -12.94
C LYS A 107 10.97 -7.06 -11.99
N SER A 108 10.70 -7.14 -10.69
CA SER A 108 11.57 -6.58 -9.65
C SER A 108 11.41 -7.32 -8.33
N ARG A 109 12.41 -7.19 -7.47
CA ARG A 109 12.39 -7.76 -6.13
C ARG A 109 11.45 -6.98 -5.22
N GLU A 110 10.62 -7.72 -4.46
CA GLU A 110 9.73 -7.20 -3.43
C GLU A 110 9.95 -7.87 -2.09
N GLY A 111 9.69 -7.12 -1.03
CA GLY A 111 9.56 -7.60 0.33
C GLY A 111 8.31 -7.02 0.97
N CYS A 112 7.92 -7.57 2.10
CA CYS A 112 6.74 -7.14 2.86
C CYS A 112 6.96 -7.38 4.35
N MET A 113 6.51 -6.44 5.19
CA MET A 113 6.59 -6.60 6.65
C MET A 113 5.77 -7.79 7.15
N SER A 114 4.70 -8.16 6.43
CA SER A 114 3.87 -9.33 6.75
C SER A 114 4.51 -10.66 6.32
N VAL A 115 5.63 -10.62 5.58
CA VAL A 115 6.44 -11.78 5.17
C VAL A 115 7.89 -11.50 5.54
N PRO A 116 8.25 -11.53 6.83
CA PRO A 116 9.54 -11.02 7.31
C PRO A 116 10.76 -11.81 6.83
N ASP A 117 10.59 -13.11 6.55
CA ASP A 117 11.72 -14.03 6.29
C ASP A 117 12.10 -14.14 4.81
N PHE A 118 11.28 -13.59 3.90
CA PHE A 118 11.46 -13.78 2.47
C PHE A 118 11.32 -12.50 1.67
N THR A 119 11.97 -12.49 0.51
CA THR A 119 11.72 -11.58 -0.60
C THR A 119 11.43 -12.38 -1.86
N GLY A 120 10.88 -11.76 -2.90
CA GLY A 120 10.58 -12.48 -4.13
C GLY A 120 10.62 -11.58 -5.35
N ASP A 121 10.84 -12.18 -6.51
CA ASP A 121 10.74 -11.50 -7.80
C ASP A 121 9.30 -11.56 -8.30
N VAL A 122 8.72 -10.39 -8.51
CA VAL A 122 7.33 -10.22 -8.92
C VAL A 122 7.25 -9.37 -10.18
N LYS A 123 6.43 -9.80 -11.13
CA LYS A 123 6.11 -9.06 -12.33
C LYS A 123 4.90 -8.18 -12.07
N ARG A 124 5.04 -6.87 -12.29
CA ARG A 124 3.97 -5.90 -12.10
C ARG A 124 3.92 -4.93 -13.27
N ALA A 125 2.76 -4.30 -13.47
CA ALA A 125 2.65 -3.19 -14.40
C ALA A 125 3.59 -2.05 -14.01
N SER A 126 4.27 -1.45 -14.98
CA SER A 126 5.15 -0.30 -14.74
C SER A 126 4.45 1.05 -14.85
N ARG A 127 3.21 1.05 -15.34
CA ARG A 127 2.31 2.22 -15.35
C ARG A 127 0.93 1.79 -14.93
N ILE A 128 0.30 2.54 -14.03
CA ILE A 128 -1.07 2.31 -13.59
C ILE A 128 -1.82 3.62 -13.39
N VAL A 129 -3.14 3.52 -13.47
CA VAL A 129 -4.07 4.53 -13.01
C VAL A 129 -4.92 3.91 -11.91
N VAL A 130 -4.95 4.54 -10.77
CA VAL A 130 -5.71 4.10 -9.58
C VAL A 130 -6.69 5.19 -9.20
N ARG A 131 -7.94 4.81 -8.97
CA ARG A 131 -8.97 5.68 -8.43
C ARG A 131 -9.26 5.28 -6.98
N GLY A 132 -9.35 6.25 -6.09
CA GLY A 132 -9.67 6.03 -4.69
C GLY A 132 -10.28 7.26 -4.05
N LEU A 133 -10.65 7.13 -2.78
CA LEU A 133 -11.29 8.19 -1.99
C LEU A 133 -10.38 8.64 -0.86
N LEU A 134 -10.41 9.92 -0.51
CA LEU A 134 -9.70 10.44 0.64
C LEU A 134 -10.48 10.15 1.93
N PRO A 135 -9.80 9.69 3.00
CA PRO A 135 -10.45 9.47 4.29
C PRO A 135 -10.93 10.79 4.90
N GLY A 136 -12.08 10.77 5.54
CA GLY A 136 -12.70 11.92 6.18
C GLY A 136 -13.60 12.74 5.27
N THR A 137 -13.19 13.02 4.03
CA THR A 137 -13.96 13.82 3.07
C THR A 137 -14.70 12.98 2.04
N GLY A 138 -14.18 11.81 1.68
CA GLY A 138 -14.69 11.02 0.57
C GLY A 138 -14.39 11.63 -0.80
N GLU A 139 -13.55 12.66 -0.87
CA GLU A 139 -13.14 13.26 -2.13
C GLU A 139 -12.41 12.23 -3.00
N GLU A 140 -12.83 12.13 -4.26
CA GLU A 140 -12.24 11.20 -5.21
C GLU A 140 -10.91 11.76 -5.74
N VAL A 141 -9.91 10.89 -5.81
CA VAL A 141 -8.63 11.17 -6.44
C VAL A 141 -8.27 10.09 -7.44
N VAL A 142 -7.62 10.51 -8.53
CA VAL A 142 -7.09 9.63 -9.57
C VAL A 142 -5.57 9.77 -9.57
N VAL A 143 -4.89 8.66 -9.31
CA VAL A 143 -3.42 8.60 -9.28
C VAL A 143 -2.94 7.94 -10.55
N GLU A 144 -2.33 8.71 -11.43
CA GLU A 144 -1.60 8.18 -12.59
C GLU A 144 -0.11 8.16 -12.25
N THR A 145 0.50 6.99 -12.28
CA THR A 145 1.88 6.84 -11.82
C THR A 145 2.65 5.74 -12.54
N ASP A 146 3.96 5.72 -12.31
CA ASP A 146 4.87 4.77 -12.92
C ASP A 146 5.93 4.24 -11.95
N ALA A 147 6.80 3.41 -12.48
CA ALA A 147 8.01 2.91 -11.82
C ALA A 147 7.72 2.36 -10.41
N PHE A 148 8.45 2.86 -9.41
CA PHE A 148 8.38 2.31 -8.06
C PHE A 148 7.06 2.60 -7.35
N GLU A 149 6.46 3.79 -7.56
CA GLU A 149 5.14 4.09 -6.97
C GLU A 149 4.04 3.19 -7.55
N ALA A 150 4.07 2.93 -8.87
CA ALA A 150 3.13 2.00 -9.50
C ALA A 150 3.26 0.59 -8.92
N ARG A 151 4.48 0.13 -8.65
CA ARG A 151 4.76 -1.16 -8.02
C ARG A 151 4.23 -1.21 -6.60
N ALA A 152 4.52 -0.20 -5.79
CA ALA A 152 4.09 -0.11 -4.41
C ALA A 152 2.55 -0.06 -4.30
N LEU A 153 1.89 0.71 -5.16
CA LEU A 153 0.42 0.75 -5.22
C LEU A 153 -0.19 -0.63 -5.50
N GLN A 154 0.36 -1.37 -6.47
CA GLN A 154 -0.13 -2.71 -6.80
C GLN A 154 0.10 -3.70 -5.65
N HIS A 155 1.21 -3.55 -4.92
CA HIS A 155 1.49 -4.35 -3.74
C HIS A 155 0.43 -4.14 -2.64
N GLU A 156 0.09 -2.88 -2.36
CA GLU A 156 -0.94 -2.55 -1.36
C GLU A 156 -2.34 -2.96 -1.81
N LEU A 157 -2.68 -2.77 -3.09
CA LEU A 157 -3.97 -3.21 -3.63
C LEU A 157 -4.12 -4.73 -3.60
N ASP A 158 -3.04 -5.48 -3.80
CA ASP A 158 -3.04 -6.94 -3.62
C ASP A 158 -3.39 -7.31 -2.18
N HIS A 159 -2.82 -6.63 -1.18
CA HIS A 159 -3.21 -6.86 0.21
C HIS A 159 -4.71 -6.68 0.43
N LEU A 160 -5.29 -5.64 -0.15
CA LEU A 160 -6.73 -5.38 -0.04
C LEU A 160 -7.58 -6.46 -0.71
N ASP A 161 -7.03 -7.16 -1.69
CA ASP A 161 -7.70 -8.28 -2.38
C ASP A 161 -7.40 -9.64 -1.71
N GLY A 162 -6.65 -9.67 -0.62
CA GLY A 162 -6.31 -10.88 0.12
C GLY A 162 -5.08 -11.61 -0.41
N PHE A 163 -4.17 -10.93 -1.11
CA PHE A 163 -2.93 -11.48 -1.64
C PHE A 163 -1.70 -10.88 -0.95
N VAL A 164 -0.64 -11.66 -0.88
CA VAL A 164 0.72 -11.21 -0.58
C VAL A 164 1.59 -11.40 -1.82
N PHE A 165 2.79 -10.78 -1.85
CA PHE A 165 3.65 -10.89 -3.03
C PHE A 165 4.04 -12.35 -3.36
N LEU A 166 4.06 -13.26 -2.39
CA LEU A 166 4.31 -14.69 -2.62
C LEU A 166 3.27 -15.34 -3.54
N ASP A 167 2.04 -14.82 -3.59
CA ASP A 167 1.00 -15.29 -4.51
C ASP A 167 1.29 -14.88 -5.97
N ARG A 168 2.21 -13.94 -6.19
CA ARG A 168 2.56 -13.38 -7.50
C ARG A 168 3.89 -13.87 -8.04
N VAL A 169 4.71 -14.55 -7.26
CA VAL A 169 5.99 -15.11 -7.72
C VAL A 169 5.76 -16.26 -8.70
N ALA A 170 6.70 -16.43 -9.65
CA ALA A 170 6.58 -17.47 -10.68
C ALA A 170 6.75 -18.90 -10.14
N GLY A 171 7.27 -19.05 -8.93
CA GLY A 171 7.52 -20.32 -8.27
C GLY A 171 8.59 -20.20 -7.19
N ALA A 172 8.91 -21.29 -6.53
CA ALA A 172 9.88 -21.29 -5.43
C ALA A 172 11.25 -20.74 -5.82
N HIS A 173 11.66 -20.88 -7.10
CA HIS A 173 12.92 -20.34 -7.62
C HIS A 173 12.98 -18.81 -7.63
N ALA A 174 11.84 -18.14 -7.49
CA ALA A 174 11.73 -16.68 -7.42
C ALA A 174 11.56 -16.16 -5.99
N VAL A 175 11.71 -17.01 -5.00
CA VAL A 175 11.63 -16.68 -3.57
C VAL A 175 13.03 -16.80 -2.96
N PHE A 176 13.42 -15.82 -2.15
CA PHE A 176 14.75 -15.70 -1.57
C PHE A 176 14.64 -15.44 -0.06
N ALA A 177 15.55 -16.02 0.71
CA ALA A 177 15.68 -15.65 2.12
C ALA A 177 16.01 -14.16 2.24
N ARG A 178 15.35 -13.45 3.14
CA ARG A 178 15.64 -12.04 3.39
C ARG A 178 17.02 -11.90 3.99
N GLN A 179 17.84 -11.07 3.40
CA GLN A 179 19.14 -10.71 3.96
C GLN A 179 18.95 -9.48 4.86
N THR A 180 19.40 -9.59 6.10
CA THR A 180 19.57 -8.44 6.98
C THR A 180 20.87 -7.74 6.59
N TYR A 181 20.80 -6.54 6.09
CA TYR A 181 21.99 -5.70 5.97
C TYR A 181 22.34 -5.20 7.38
N LEU A 182 23.51 -5.63 7.84
CA LEU A 182 24.10 -5.10 9.06
C LEU A 182 24.64 -3.69 8.84
#